data_379d709691f389075cba69ee38e6d3aa
#
_entry.id   379d709691f389075cba69ee38e6d3aa
#
_cell.length_a   1.000
_cell.length_b   1.000
_cell.length_c   1.000
_cell.angle_alpha   90.00
_cell.angle_beta   90.00
_cell.angle_gamma   90.00
#
_symmetry.space_group_name_H-M   'P 1'
#
loop_
_entity.id
_entity.type
_entity.pdbx_description
1 polymer ?
#
loop_
_entity_poly.entity_id
_entity_poly.type
_entity_poly.pdbx_seq_one_letter_code
_entity_poly.pdbx_strand_id
1 'polypeptide(L)'
;MLQLELNRLTEETNRMNAAVEVENAMHELRTYLGIQRGDTLTAVITDSVPAFTISAARALAEASGRSPDVLNMARRRLEAASNVASAKASAGLKADIYLRFGLTQTSDRFSSLYDRLLDQQYVSVGLTLPILDWGRGRGRVRVAKSNRDLVETQVDQSRTDFDLNVRKLVSQFNLQTRRLHIVAQADRTAERRNEVARLLYVRGKSTLLDLNAATSEKDAARRAYLSALATYWELYYTLRSLTLYDFEHGRPLTADYEALIEE
;
A
#
# COMPACT_ATOMS: atom_id res chain seq x y z
N MET A 1 48.21 8.12 15.66
CA MET A 1 47.98 6.66 15.81
C MET A 1 46.67 6.37 16.52
N LEU A 2 46.42 6.83 17.74
CA LEU A 2 45.15 6.58 18.48
C LEU A 2 43.87 6.99 17.72
N GLN A 3 43.92 8.13 17.01
CA GLN A 3 42.75 8.58 16.20
C GLN A 3 42.43 7.62 15.05
N LEU A 4 43.41 7.05 14.39
CA LEU A 4 43.21 6.06 13.33
C LEU A 4 42.65 4.74 13.89
N GLU A 5 43.13 4.34 15.06
CA GLU A 5 42.63 3.15 15.73
C GLU A 5 41.18 3.33 16.20
N LEU A 6 40.83 4.49 16.76
CA LEU A 6 39.44 4.82 17.11
C LEU A 6 38.54 4.82 15.89
N ASN A 7 38.97 5.45 14.80
CA ASN A 7 38.18 5.45 13.55
C ASN A 7 37.95 4.01 13.01
N ARG A 8 39.00 3.17 13.02
CA ARG A 8 38.92 1.78 12.61
C ARG A 8 37.88 0.99 13.43
N LEU A 9 37.95 1.12 14.78
CA LEU A 9 37.02 0.44 15.68
C LEU A 9 35.58 0.93 15.49
N THR A 10 35.39 2.24 15.27
CA THR A 10 34.07 2.81 14.99
C THR A 10 33.51 2.29 13.69
N GLU A 11 34.30 2.25 12.60
CA GLU A 11 33.84 1.74 11.31
C GLU A 11 33.59 0.21 11.33
N GLU A 12 34.38 -0.53 12.13
CA GLU A 12 34.12 -1.97 12.33
C GLU A 12 32.76 -2.21 13.04
N THR A 13 32.45 -1.39 14.05
CA THR A 13 31.17 -1.42 14.75
C THR A 13 30.00 -1.05 13.80
N ASN A 14 30.19 0.02 13.03
CA ASN A 14 29.21 0.44 12.03
C ASN A 14 28.93 -0.64 10.99
N ARG A 15 29.97 -1.33 10.53
CA ARG A 15 29.86 -2.45 9.59
C ARG A 15 29.09 -3.64 10.18
N MET A 16 29.37 -3.99 11.45
CA MET A 16 28.63 -5.06 12.12
C MET A 16 27.14 -4.73 12.28
N ASN A 17 26.82 -3.50 12.70
CA ASN A 17 25.44 -3.04 12.81
C ASN A 17 24.72 -3.07 11.45
N ALA A 18 25.36 -2.57 10.41
CA ALA A 18 24.80 -2.60 9.05
C ALA A 18 24.60 -4.03 8.53
N ALA A 19 25.47 -4.97 8.87
CA ALA A 19 25.29 -6.38 8.51
C ALA A 19 24.03 -6.99 9.17
N VAL A 20 23.79 -6.69 10.45
CA VAL A 20 22.57 -7.12 11.15
C VAL A 20 21.32 -6.48 10.55
N GLU A 21 21.36 -5.19 10.20
CA GLU A 21 20.24 -4.49 9.54
C GLU A 21 19.91 -5.12 8.19
N VAL A 22 20.92 -5.45 7.38
CA VAL A 22 20.73 -6.17 6.10
C VAL A 22 20.09 -7.53 6.32
N GLU A 23 20.56 -8.31 7.29
CA GLU A 23 20.02 -9.63 7.61
C GLU A 23 18.55 -9.52 8.02
N ASN A 24 18.20 -8.59 8.90
CA ASN A 24 16.83 -8.33 9.33
C ASN A 24 15.94 -7.92 8.16
N ALA A 25 16.36 -6.97 7.34
CA ALA A 25 15.61 -6.54 6.15
C ALA A 25 15.41 -7.67 5.14
N MET A 26 16.41 -8.54 4.98
CA MET A 26 16.30 -9.74 4.13
C MET A 26 15.33 -10.76 4.70
N HIS A 27 15.27 -10.94 6.02
CA HIS A 27 14.27 -11.79 6.67
C HIS A 27 12.83 -11.25 6.49
N GLU A 28 12.64 -9.94 6.65
CA GLU A 28 11.36 -9.28 6.42
C GLU A 28 10.91 -9.46 4.96
N LEU A 29 11.81 -9.22 4.00
CA LEU A 29 11.52 -9.38 2.58
C LEU A 29 11.15 -10.83 2.22
N ARG A 30 11.89 -11.83 2.73
CA ARG A 30 11.55 -13.25 2.55
C ARG A 30 10.17 -13.58 3.11
N THR A 31 9.87 -13.09 4.30
CA THR A 31 8.57 -13.31 4.94
C THR A 31 7.45 -12.68 4.12
N TYR A 32 7.65 -11.47 3.62
CA TYR A 32 6.68 -10.77 2.78
C TYR A 32 6.44 -11.50 1.44
N LEU A 33 7.49 -12.04 0.82
CA LEU A 33 7.41 -12.77 -0.44
C LEU A 33 6.96 -14.24 -0.27
N GLY A 34 6.82 -14.74 0.96
CA GLY A 34 6.47 -16.13 1.22
C GLY A 34 7.55 -17.13 0.77
N ILE A 35 8.81 -16.70 0.65
CA ILE A 35 9.92 -17.54 0.19
C ILE A 35 10.26 -18.56 1.27
N GLN A 36 10.32 -19.86 0.90
CA GLN A 36 10.60 -20.94 1.83
C GLN A 36 12.05 -20.91 2.34
N ARG A 37 12.29 -21.52 3.53
CA ARG A 37 13.62 -21.67 4.09
C ARG A 37 14.48 -22.55 3.16
N GLY A 38 15.52 -21.97 2.58
CA GLY A 38 16.47 -22.67 1.71
C GLY A 38 16.82 -21.90 0.44
N ASP A 39 15.96 -21.02 -0.03
CA ASP A 39 16.25 -20.19 -1.19
C ASP A 39 17.12 -18.99 -0.82
N THR A 40 18.16 -18.74 -1.62
CA THR A 40 19.05 -17.61 -1.43
C THR A 40 18.51 -16.40 -2.20
N LEU A 41 18.12 -15.36 -1.48
CA LEU A 41 17.74 -14.08 -2.06
C LEU A 41 18.92 -13.11 -1.96
N THR A 42 19.32 -12.51 -3.07
CA THR A 42 20.36 -11.49 -3.10
C THR A 42 19.76 -10.21 -3.65
N ALA A 43 19.77 -9.15 -2.82
CA ALA A 43 19.34 -7.83 -3.25
C ALA A 43 20.44 -7.18 -4.10
N VAL A 44 20.07 -6.70 -5.30
CA VAL A 44 20.97 -5.95 -6.19
C VAL A 44 20.56 -4.50 -6.18
N ILE A 45 21.50 -3.62 -5.81
CA ILE A 45 21.28 -2.17 -5.86
C ILE A 45 21.46 -1.72 -7.32
N THR A 46 20.41 -1.16 -7.89
CA THR A 46 20.47 -0.60 -9.25
C THR A 46 20.99 0.84 -9.17
N ASP A 47 22.18 1.07 -9.69
CA ASP A 47 22.81 2.41 -9.75
C ASP A 47 22.19 3.30 -10.83
N SER A 48 21.45 2.71 -11.79
CA SER A 48 20.76 3.45 -12.85
C SER A 48 19.38 3.87 -12.37
N VAL A 49 19.19 5.16 -12.27
CA VAL A 49 17.90 5.77 -11.89
C VAL A 49 17.28 6.44 -13.11
N PRO A 50 16.04 6.10 -13.47
CA PRO A 50 15.34 6.76 -14.56
C PRO A 50 15.17 8.26 -14.28
N ALA A 51 15.58 9.10 -15.21
CA ALA A 51 15.45 10.56 -15.10
C ALA A 51 14.17 11.03 -15.79
N PHE A 52 13.07 11.07 -15.05
CA PHE A 52 11.79 11.62 -15.53
C PHE A 52 11.11 12.46 -14.47
N THR A 53 10.12 13.22 -14.88
CA THR A 53 9.27 14.02 -14.00
C THR A 53 7.82 13.62 -14.17
N ILE A 54 7.06 13.67 -13.09
CA ILE A 54 5.64 13.31 -13.07
C ILE A 54 4.82 14.60 -12.99
N SER A 55 3.79 14.73 -13.85
CA SER A 55 2.80 15.78 -13.74
C SER A 55 1.75 15.40 -12.67
N ALA A 56 1.47 16.31 -11.75
CA ALA A 56 0.44 16.09 -10.73
C ALA A 56 -0.96 15.89 -11.36
N ALA A 57 -1.25 16.56 -12.47
CA ALA A 57 -2.52 16.39 -13.19
C ALA A 57 -2.64 14.96 -13.75
N ARG A 58 -1.55 14.45 -14.37
CA ARG A 58 -1.54 13.07 -14.88
C ARG A 58 -1.65 12.05 -13.74
N ALA A 59 -0.89 12.23 -12.67
CA ALA A 59 -0.96 11.33 -11.50
C ALA A 59 -2.37 11.25 -10.91
N LEU A 60 -3.07 12.38 -10.77
CA LEU A 60 -4.45 12.44 -10.32
C LEU A 60 -5.42 11.77 -11.30
N ALA A 61 -5.24 11.98 -12.60
CA ALA A 61 -6.09 11.36 -13.64
C ALA A 61 -5.98 9.83 -13.58
N GLU A 62 -4.75 9.29 -13.52
CA GLU A 62 -4.52 7.85 -13.46
C GLU A 62 -5.03 7.26 -12.13
N ALA A 63 -4.79 7.93 -11.01
CA ALA A 63 -5.28 7.50 -9.70
C ALA A 63 -6.81 7.48 -9.61
N SER A 64 -7.50 8.43 -10.25
CA SER A 64 -8.95 8.57 -10.17
C SER A 64 -9.72 7.35 -10.65
N GLY A 65 -9.20 6.63 -11.65
CA GLY A 65 -9.86 5.47 -12.24
C GLY A 65 -9.42 4.12 -11.67
N ARG A 66 -8.27 4.07 -10.97
CA ARG A 66 -7.64 2.80 -10.63
C ARG A 66 -7.28 2.64 -9.16
N SER A 67 -7.09 3.74 -8.44
CA SER A 67 -6.67 3.68 -7.03
C SER A 67 -7.68 2.90 -6.18
N PRO A 68 -7.22 1.93 -5.38
CA PRO A 68 -8.09 1.22 -4.43
C PRO A 68 -8.78 2.17 -3.45
N ASP A 69 -8.14 3.27 -3.07
CA ASP A 69 -8.72 4.26 -2.18
C ASP A 69 -9.93 4.94 -2.81
N VAL A 70 -9.83 5.30 -4.10
CA VAL A 70 -10.95 5.93 -4.84
C VAL A 70 -12.10 4.95 -5.04
N LEU A 71 -11.80 3.70 -5.37
CA LEU A 71 -12.81 2.64 -5.47
C LEU A 71 -13.50 2.38 -4.13
N ASN A 72 -12.75 2.38 -3.04
CA ASN A 72 -13.29 2.27 -1.68
C ASN A 72 -14.23 3.44 -1.32
N MET A 73 -13.89 4.65 -1.70
CA MET A 73 -14.77 5.82 -1.53
C MET A 73 -16.09 5.64 -2.28
N ALA A 74 -16.04 5.16 -3.53
CA ALA A 74 -17.23 4.86 -4.31
C ALA A 74 -18.08 3.75 -3.67
N ARG A 75 -17.45 2.66 -3.21
CA ARG A 75 -18.13 1.58 -2.48
C ARG A 75 -18.85 2.08 -1.23
N ARG A 76 -18.19 2.91 -0.39
CA ARG A 76 -18.79 3.49 0.81
C ARG A 76 -20.04 4.32 0.51
N ARG A 77 -20.04 5.11 -0.58
CA ARG A 77 -21.23 5.85 -1.05
C ARG A 77 -22.38 4.92 -1.42
N LEU A 78 -22.07 3.87 -2.19
CA LEU A 78 -23.07 2.88 -2.62
C LEU A 78 -23.67 2.12 -1.42
N GLU A 79 -22.84 1.72 -0.46
CA GLU A 79 -23.29 1.07 0.78
C GLU A 79 -24.22 1.99 1.59
N ALA A 80 -23.87 3.26 1.75
CA ALA A 80 -24.71 4.22 2.45
C ALA A 80 -26.06 4.43 1.73
N ALA A 81 -26.06 4.51 0.41
CA ALA A 81 -27.29 4.58 -0.39
C ALA A 81 -28.13 3.30 -0.26
N SER A 82 -27.50 2.12 -0.30
CA SER A 82 -28.15 0.82 -0.10
C SER A 82 -28.80 0.72 1.29
N ASN A 83 -28.12 1.21 2.33
CA ASN A 83 -28.66 1.26 3.69
C ASN A 83 -29.94 2.12 3.77
N VAL A 84 -30.01 3.24 3.05
CA VAL A 84 -31.24 4.06 2.97
C VAL A 84 -32.34 3.30 2.25
N ALA A 85 -32.04 2.60 1.15
CA ALA A 85 -33.00 1.80 0.42
C ALA A 85 -33.55 0.65 1.28
N SER A 86 -32.67 -0.05 2.00
CA SER A 86 -33.02 -1.11 2.95
C SER A 86 -33.90 -0.59 4.10
N ALA A 87 -33.56 0.58 4.68
CA ALA A 87 -34.39 1.20 5.72
C ALA A 87 -35.78 1.57 5.21
N LYS A 88 -35.90 2.06 3.97
CA LYS A 88 -37.19 2.35 3.33
C LYS A 88 -38.00 1.08 3.09
N ALA A 89 -37.38 0.02 2.54
CA ALA A 89 -38.04 -1.27 2.31
C ALA A 89 -38.51 -1.89 3.63
N SER A 90 -37.68 -1.81 4.69
CA SER A 90 -38.05 -2.33 6.01
C SER A 90 -39.14 -1.54 6.74
N ALA A 91 -39.44 -0.30 6.30
CA ALA A 91 -40.51 0.53 6.85
C ALA A 91 -41.85 0.33 6.14
N GLY A 92 -41.85 -0.40 5.00
CA GLY A 92 -43.04 -0.66 4.20
C GLY A 92 -43.61 -2.09 4.33
N LEU A 93 -44.38 -2.49 3.31
CA LEU A 93 -44.87 -3.85 3.16
C LEU A 93 -43.71 -4.84 2.99
N LYS A 94 -43.72 -5.92 3.77
CA LYS A 94 -42.81 -7.05 3.62
C LYS A 94 -43.55 -8.28 3.16
N ALA A 95 -42.94 -8.99 2.22
CA ALA A 95 -43.38 -10.30 1.78
C ALA A 95 -42.28 -11.31 2.08
N ASP A 96 -42.62 -12.33 2.84
CA ASP A 96 -41.67 -13.39 3.22
C ASP A 96 -42.17 -14.70 2.56
N ILE A 97 -41.27 -15.38 1.84
CA ILE A 97 -41.52 -16.70 1.27
C ILE A 97 -40.66 -17.69 2.03
N TYR A 98 -41.29 -18.65 2.68
CA TYR A 98 -40.64 -19.70 3.40
C TYR A 98 -40.88 -21.04 2.70
N LEU A 99 -39.80 -21.70 2.32
CA LEU A 99 -39.79 -23.02 1.68
C LEU A 99 -39.09 -24.01 2.59
N ARG A 100 -39.75 -25.11 2.89
CA ARG A 100 -39.13 -26.22 3.64
C ARG A 100 -39.31 -27.50 2.84
N PHE A 101 -38.21 -28.18 2.58
CA PHE A 101 -38.15 -29.50 2.02
C PHE A 101 -37.51 -30.42 3.05
N GLY A 102 -38.08 -31.59 3.24
CA GLY A 102 -37.57 -32.56 4.20
C GLY A 102 -38.25 -33.91 4.05
N LEU A 103 -37.68 -34.88 4.75
CA LEU A 103 -38.29 -36.20 4.91
C LEU A 103 -38.80 -36.26 6.35
N THR A 104 -40.03 -36.75 6.53
CA THR A 104 -40.62 -36.96 7.83
C THR A 104 -41.18 -38.38 7.93
N GLN A 105 -41.14 -38.96 9.11
CA GLN A 105 -41.83 -40.21 9.40
C GLN A 105 -42.24 -40.25 10.87
N THR A 106 -43.42 -40.77 11.10
CA THR A 106 -43.88 -41.10 12.44
C THR A 106 -44.16 -42.59 12.49
N SER A 107 -43.61 -43.29 13.47
CA SER A 107 -43.79 -44.72 13.64
C SER A 107 -43.84 -45.06 15.12
N ASP A 108 -44.73 -46.03 15.47
CA ASP A 108 -44.87 -46.56 16.84
C ASP A 108 -43.74 -47.55 17.20
N ARG A 109 -42.90 -47.96 16.24
CA ARG A 109 -41.79 -48.86 16.42
C ARG A 109 -40.49 -48.28 15.90
N PHE A 110 -39.45 -48.35 16.68
CA PHE A 110 -38.13 -47.81 16.32
C PHE A 110 -37.53 -48.47 15.06
N SER A 111 -37.78 -49.74 14.83
CA SER A 111 -37.29 -50.46 13.65
C SER A 111 -37.89 -50.04 12.33
N SER A 112 -39.08 -49.38 12.34
CA SER A 112 -39.75 -48.92 11.11
C SER A 112 -39.64 -47.41 10.86
N LEU A 113 -38.81 -46.71 11.65
CA LEU A 113 -38.59 -45.25 11.54
C LEU A 113 -37.98 -44.85 10.18
N TYR A 114 -37.27 -45.75 9.51
CA TYR A 114 -36.56 -45.46 8.25
C TYR A 114 -37.13 -46.20 7.03
N ASP A 115 -38.19 -47.02 7.21
CA ASP A 115 -38.66 -47.90 6.13
C ASP A 115 -39.51 -47.19 5.09
N ARG A 116 -40.19 -46.08 5.44
CA ARG A 116 -41.00 -45.28 4.52
C ARG A 116 -40.96 -43.81 4.89
N LEU A 117 -39.94 -43.12 4.40
CA LEU A 117 -39.82 -41.68 4.57
C LEU A 117 -40.85 -40.99 3.67
N LEU A 118 -41.66 -40.10 4.25
CA LEU A 118 -42.61 -39.27 3.53
C LEU A 118 -41.99 -37.95 3.15
N ASP A 119 -42.10 -37.56 1.90
CA ASP A 119 -41.66 -36.25 1.43
C ASP A 119 -42.54 -35.17 2.06
N GLN A 120 -41.90 -34.26 2.75
CA GLN A 120 -42.57 -33.09 3.31
C GLN A 120 -42.14 -31.86 2.53
N GLN A 121 -43.10 -31.24 1.86
CA GLN A 121 -42.93 -29.98 1.17
C GLN A 121 -43.86 -28.95 1.81
N TYR A 122 -43.29 -27.86 2.26
CA TYR A 122 -44.05 -26.78 2.87
C TYR A 122 -43.67 -25.46 2.23
N VAL A 123 -44.67 -24.75 1.72
CA VAL A 123 -44.56 -23.41 1.13
C VAL A 123 -45.42 -22.47 1.95
N SER A 124 -44.85 -21.43 2.49
CA SER A 124 -45.56 -20.38 3.21
C SER A 124 -45.26 -19.02 2.64
N VAL A 125 -46.25 -18.22 2.41
CA VAL A 125 -46.11 -16.82 1.99
C VAL A 125 -46.71 -15.96 3.10
N GLY A 126 -45.86 -15.16 3.74
CA GLY A 126 -46.26 -14.21 4.76
C GLY A 126 -46.25 -12.79 4.22
N LEU A 127 -47.28 -12.02 4.51
CA LEU A 127 -47.33 -10.58 4.23
C LEU A 127 -47.43 -9.84 5.55
N THR A 128 -46.47 -8.93 5.78
CA THR A 128 -46.44 -8.10 6.98
C THR A 128 -46.54 -6.62 6.62
N LEU A 129 -47.66 -5.99 7.03
CA LEU A 129 -47.89 -4.57 6.85
C LEU A 129 -47.92 -3.89 8.23
N PRO A 130 -46.98 -2.98 8.54
CA PRO A 130 -47.02 -2.20 9.77
C PRO A 130 -48.07 -1.11 9.69
N ILE A 131 -49.25 -1.35 10.28
CA ILE A 131 -50.37 -0.38 10.27
C ILE A 131 -50.09 0.78 11.24
N LEU A 132 -49.49 0.49 12.41
CA LEU A 132 -49.18 1.48 13.44
C LEU A 132 -47.84 1.13 14.06
N ASP A 133 -46.81 1.93 13.73
CA ASP A 133 -45.45 1.73 14.23
C ASP A 133 -44.92 2.90 15.09
N TRP A 134 -45.82 3.82 15.44
CA TRP A 134 -45.48 5.03 16.25
C TRP A 134 -44.36 5.86 15.65
N GLY A 135 -44.19 5.84 14.34
CA GLY A 135 -43.14 6.58 13.61
C GLY A 135 -41.75 5.93 13.62
N ARG A 136 -41.60 4.69 14.12
CA ARG A 136 -40.31 3.95 14.16
C ARG A 136 -39.74 3.76 12.76
N GLY A 137 -40.54 3.39 11.76
CA GLY A 137 -40.11 3.23 10.36
C GLY A 137 -39.58 4.56 9.80
N ARG A 138 -40.33 5.66 9.99
CA ARG A 138 -39.86 6.99 9.58
C ARG A 138 -38.60 7.42 10.31
N GLY A 139 -38.47 7.09 11.59
CA GLY A 139 -37.28 7.34 12.39
C GLY A 139 -36.06 6.63 11.83
N ARG A 140 -36.17 5.31 11.53
CA ARG A 140 -35.08 4.51 10.91
C ARG A 140 -34.65 5.09 9.56
N VAL A 141 -35.58 5.46 8.69
CA VAL A 141 -35.26 6.08 7.41
C VAL A 141 -34.54 7.42 7.59
N ARG A 142 -34.97 8.24 8.59
CA ARG A 142 -34.29 9.51 8.88
C ARG A 142 -32.85 9.29 9.35
N VAL A 143 -32.62 8.35 10.26
CA VAL A 143 -31.27 7.97 10.71
C VAL A 143 -30.43 7.47 9.55
N ALA A 144 -30.96 6.58 8.69
CA ALA A 144 -30.23 6.08 7.53
C ALA A 144 -29.85 7.22 6.56
N LYS A 145 -30.73 8.18 6.33
CA LYS A 145 -30.42 9.36 5.50
C LYS A 145 -29.32 10.22 6.13
N SER A 146 -29.42 10.52 7.44
CA SER A 146 -28.37 11.31 8.13
C SER A 146 -27.03 10.59 8.10
N ASN A 147 -27.01 9.26 8.24
CA ASN A 147 -25.78 8.47 8.11
C ASN A 147 -25.22 8.51 6.67
N ARG A 148 -26.10 8.48 5.64
CA ARG A 148 -25.65 8.66 4.25
C ARG A 148 -24.99 10.02 4.07
N ASP A 149 -25.65 11.11 4.53
CA ASP A 149 -25.14 12.48 4.39
C ASP A 149 -23.79 12.65 5.14
N LEU A 150 -23.63 12.00 6.30
CA LEU A 150 -22.35 11.93 7.01
C LEU A 150 -21.28 11.21 6.18
N VAL A 151 -21.60 10.04 5.61
CA VAL A 151 -20.67 9.28 4.76
C VAL A 151 -20.28 10.08 3.51
N GLU A 152 -21.22 10.77 2.88
CA GLU A 152 -20.96 11.63 1.72
C GLU A 152 -19.94 12.72 2.08
N THR A 153 -20.14 13.42 3.21
CA THR A 153 -19.19 14.44 3.69
C THR A 153 -17.82 13.86 4.01
N GLN A 154 -17.75 12.68 4.64
CA GLN A 154 -16.49 11.99 4.93
C GLN A 154 -15.76 11.56 3.66
N VAL A 155 -16.49 11.09 2.65
CA VAL A 155 -15.92 10.71 1.36
C VAL A 155 -15.39 11.93 0.61
N ASP A 156 -16.10 13.06 0.62
CA ASP A 156 -15.64 14.30 0.00
C ASP A 156 -14.36 14.83 0.67
N GLN A 157 -14.28 14.74 2.01
CA GLN A 157 -13.05 15.06 2.73
C GLN A 157 -11.92 14.08 2.36
N SER A 158 -12.19 12.78 2.38
CA SER A 158 -11.19 11.76 2.01
C SER A 158 -10.68 11.95 0.57
N ARG A 159 -11.55 12.38 -0.34
CA ARG A 159 -11.16 12.71 -1.72
C ARG A 159 -10.22 13.90 -1.77
N THR A 160 -10.52 14.95 -1.03
CA THR A 160 -9.67 16.14 -0.93
C THR A 160 -8.29 15.80 -0.36
N ASP A 161 -8.26 15.01 0.71
CA ASP A 161 -7.02 14.55 1.35
C ASP A 161 -6.20 13.66 0.42
N PHE A 162 -6.85 12.78 -0.34
CA PHE A 162 -6.21 11.95 -1.35
C PHE A 162 -5.56 12.79 -2.45
N ASP A 163 -6.28 13.75 -3.00
CA ASP A 163 -5.79 14.64 -4.06
C ASP A 163 -4.59 15.47 -3.58
N LEU A 164 -4.63 15.96 -2.33
CA LEU A 164 -3.51 16.67 -1.69
C LEU A 164 -2.30 15.73 -1.50
N ASN A 165 -2.53 14.51 -1.05
CA ASN A 165 -1.47 13.52 -0.87
C ASN A 165 -0.76 13.17 -2.18
N VAL A 166 -1.52 12.91 -3.26
CA VAL A 166 -0.95 12.66 -4.60
C VAL A 166 -0.10 13.84 -5.05
N ARG A 167 -0.60 15.08 -4.93
CA ARG A 167 0.15 16.29 -5.30
C ARG A 167 1.45 16.43 -4.49
N LYS A 168 1.38 16.19 -3.18
CA LYS A 168 2.55 16.22 -2.28
C LYS A 168 3.59 15.19 -2.69
N LEU A 169 3.18 13.95 -2.92
CA LEU A 169 4.09 12.86 -3.31
C LEU A 169 4.75 13.13 -4.67
N VAL A 170 3.99 13.64 -5.65
CA VAL A 170 4.55 14.04 -6.96
C VAL A 170 5.58 15.16 -6.80
N SER A 171 5.29 16.17 -5.98
CA SER A 171 6.23 17.26 -5.71
C SER A 171 7.50 16.75 -5.04
N GLN A 172 7.36 15.88 -4.04
CA GLN A 172 8.48 15.25 -3.34
C GLN A 172 9.32 14.38 -4.29
N PHE A 173 8.69 13.58 -5.15
CA PHE A 173 9.40 12.76 -6.15
C PHE A 173 10.21 13.62 -7.12
N ASN A 174 9.60 14.66 -7.71
CA ASN A 174 10.28 15.55 -8.64
C ASN A 174 11.44 16.31 -7.98
N LEU A 175 11.30 16.70 -6.71
CA LEU A 175 12.38 17.31 -5.94
C LEU A 175 13.49 16.30 -5.65
N GLN A 176 13.12 15.08 -5.25
CA GLN A 176 14.07 14.00 -4.93
C GLN A 176 14.89 13.59 -6.16
N THR A 177 14.29 13.56 -7.35
CA THR A 177 15.00 13.30 -8.61
C THR A 177 16.12 14.32 -8.82
N ARG A 178 15.85 15.61 -8.60
CA ARG A 178 16.88 16.66 -8.70
C ARG A 178 17.95 16.52 -7.60
N ARG A 179 17.52 16.28 -6.36
CA ARG A 179 18.42 16.08 -5.22
C ARG A 179 19.36 14.91 -5.48
N LEU A 180 18.85 13.79 -5.97
CA LEU A 180 19.65 12.60 -6.25
C LEU A 180 20.77 12.92 -7.27
N HIS A 181 20.48 13.68 -8.31
CA HIS A 181 21.52 14.12 -9.27
C HIS A 181 22.62 14.95 -8.60
N ILE A 182 22.25 15.87 -7.70
CA ILE A 182 23.21 16.72 -6.97
C ILE A 182 24.09 15.89 -6.04
N VAL A 183 23.50 15.00 -5.25
CA VAL A 183 24.27 14.18 -4.30
C VAL A 183 25.13 13.13 -5.02
N ALA A 184 24.70 12.61 -6.18
CA ALA A 184 25.52 11.75 -7.02
C ALA A 184 26.76 12.47 -7.55
N GLN A 185 26.63 13.75 -7.92
CA GLN A 185 27.75 14.57 -8.33
C GLN A 185 28.67 14.90 -7.15
N ALA A 186 28.11 15.17 -5.96
CA ALA A 186 28.89 15.39 -4.74
C ALA A 186 29.70 14.13 -4.35
N ASP A 187 29.09 12.94 -4.42
CA ASP A 187 29.75 11.64 -4.17
C ASP A 187 30.97 11.45 -5.08
N ARG A 188 30.79 11.63 -6.38
CA ARG A 188 31.89 11.54 -7.37
C ARG A 188 33.01 12.58 -7.10
N THR A 189 32.62 13.77 -6.68
CA THR A 189 33.60 14.85 -6.40
C THR A 189 34.39 14.53 -5.12
N ALA A 190 33.71 14.05 -4.09
CA ALA A 190 34.36 13.64 -2.84
C ALA A 190 35.28 12.43 -3.04
N GLU A 191 34.90 11.46 -3.89
CA GLU A 191 35.76 10.34 -4.29
C GLU A 191 37.09 10.83 -4.91
N ARG A 192 36.99 11.69 -5.95
CA ARG A 192 38.16 12.26 -6.60
C ARG A 192 39.04 13.05 -5.65
N ARG A 193 38.43 13.84 -4.73
CA ARG A 193 39.16 14.58 -3.71
C ARG A 193 39.94 13.65 -2.78
N ASN A 194 39.34 12.55 -2.38
CA ASN A 194 39.97 11.54 -1.56
C ASN A 194 41.15 10.87 -2.29
N GLU A 195 41.01 10.53 -3.56
CA GLU A 195 42.09 9.98 -4.40
C GLU A 195 43.28 10.94 -4.47
N VAL A 196 43.02 12.22 -4.72
CA VAL A 196 44.09 13.26 -4.76
C VAL A 196 44.75 13.41 -3.39
N ALA A 197 43.96 13.49 -2.30
CA ALA A 197 44.51 13.61 -0.96
C ALA A 197 45.42 12.42 -0.59
N ARG A 198 45.01 11.20 -0.99
CA ARG A 198 45.80 9.98 -0.81
C ARG A 198 47.13 10.03 -1.59
N LEU A 199 47.12 10.47 -2.84
CA LEU A 199 48.31 10.59 -3.68
C LEU A 199 49.29 11.65 -3.11
N LEU A 200 48.77 12.78 -2.63
CA LEU A 200 49.56 13.84 -2.01
C LEU A 200 50.17 13.38 -0.70
N TYR A 201 49.43 12.64 0.13
CA TYR A 201 49.92 12.09 1.38
C TYR A 201 51.07 11.09 1.15
N VAL A 202 50.91 10.15 0.22
CA VAL A 202 51.96 9.18 -0.14
C VAL A 202 53.22 9.87 -0.65
N ARG A 203 53.08 11.02 -1.33
CA ARG A 203 54.22 11.83 -1.79
C ARG A 203 54.78 12.77 -0.74
N GLY A 204 54.31 12.73 0.51
CA GLY A 204 54.74 13.62 1.59
C GLY A 204 54.32 15.09 1.43
N LYS A 205 53.36 15.41 0.54
CA LYS A 205 52.89 16.76 0.22
C LYS A 205 51.60 17.17 0.93
N SER A 206 51.02 16.30 1.77
CA SER A 206 49.79 16.53 2.53
C SER A 206 49.91 15.89 3.91
N THR A 207 49.14 16.36 4.86
CA THR A 207 49.12 15.86 6.23
C THR A 207 48.17 14.67 6.38
N LEU A 208 48.33 13.90 7.46
CA LEU A 208 47.36 12.84 7.82
C LEU A 208 45.99 13.43 8.13
N LEU A 209 45.93 14.66 8.66
CA LEU A 209 44.68 15.35 8.94
C LEU A 209 43.88 15.62 7.65
N ASP A 210 44.56 16.09 6.60
CA ASP A 210 43.93 16.34 5.30
C ASP A 210 43.39 15.04 4.67
N LEU A 211 44.14 13.94 4.77
CA LEU A 211 43.71 12.65 4.29
C LEU A 211 42.48 12.15 5.06
N ASN A 212 42.48 12.25 6.39
CA ASN A 212 41.33 11.86 7.21
C ASN A 212 40.10 12.71 6.92
N ALA A 213 40.26 14.02 6.73
CA ALA A 213 39.18 14.91 6.35
C ALA A 213 38.59 14.50 4.99
N ALA A 214 39.39 14.27 3.97
CA ALA A 214 38.95 13.84 2.66
C ALA A 214 38.25 12.47 2.69
N THR A 215 38.73 11.54 3.53
CA THR A 215 38.11 10.22 3.71
C THR A 215 36.73 10.35 4.38
N SER A 216 36.61 11.14 5.44
CA SER A 216 35.33 11.38 6.12
C SER A 216 34.33 12.07 5.23
N GLU A 217 34.74 13.02 4.39
CA GLU A 217 33.88 13.69 3.43
C GLU A 217 33.41 12.72 2.34
N LYS A 218 34.29 11.85 1.80
CA LYS A 218 33.89 10.80 0.84
C LYS A 218 32.83 9.88 1.44
N ASP A 219 33.05 9.38 2.65
CA ASP A 219 32.14 8.47 3.32
C ASP A 219 30.78 9.14 3.63
N ALA A 220 30.80 10.42 4.03
CA ALA A 220 29.58 11.19 4.24
C ALA A 220 28.81 11.42 2.94
N ALA A 221 29.51 11.77 1.83
CA ALA A 221 28.88 11.96 0.53
C ALA A 221 28.29 10.65 -0.01
N ARG A 222 28.97 9.51 0.16
CA ARG A 222 28.48 8.19 -0.23
C ARG A 222 27.22 7.81 0.55
N ARG A 223 27.20 8.00 1.87
CA ARG A 223 26.01 7.78 2.68
C ARG A 223 24.84 8.66 2.25
N ALA A 224 25.10 9.94 1.97
CA ALA A 224 24.07 10.87 1.49
C ALA A 224 23.48 10.43 0.12
N TYR A 225 24.34 9.97 -0.81
CA TYR A 225 23.89 9.41 -2.09
C TYR A 225 23.02 8.19 -1.90
N LEU A 226 23.45 7.19 -1.12
CA LEU A 226 22.69 5.96 -0.87
C LEU A 226 21.34 6.23 -0.19
N SER A 227 21.31 7.13 0.80
CA SER A 227 20.07 7.57 1.44
C SER A 227 19.13 8.26 0.46
N ALA A 228 19.64 9.12 -0.41
CA ALA A 228 18.82 9.77 -1.43
C ALA A 228 18.30 8.79 -2.48
N LEU A 229 19.08 7.78 -2.84
CA LEU A 229 18.68 6.70 -3.75
C LEU A 229 17.55 5.86 -3.14
N ALA A 230 17.66 5.47 -1.88
CA ALA A 230 16.61 4.75 -1.17
C ALA A 230 15.30 5.56 -1.13
N THR A 231 15.36 6.84 -0.75
CA THR A 231 14.19 7.73 -0.74
C THR A 231 13.58 7.90 -2.13
N TYR A 232 14.39 7.95 -3.19
CA TYR A 232 13.89 8.01 -4.57
C TYR A 232 13.03 6.78 -4.91
N TRP A 233 13.54 5.58 -4.63
CA TRP A 233 12.81 4.35 -4.92
C TRP A 233 11.56 4.19 -4.05
N GLU A 234 11.63 4.59 -2.77
CA GLU A 234 10.47 4.61 -1.88
C GLU A 234 9.34 5.49 -2.44
N LEU A 235 9.66 6.72 -2.83
CA LEU A 235 8.67 7.64 -3.43
C LEU A 235 8.14 7.12 -4.77
N TYR A 236 9.01 6.54 -5.59
CA TYR A 236 8.63 5.95 -6.88
C TYR A 236 7.61 4.83 -6.71
N TYR A 237 7.91 3.85 -5.85
CA TYR A 237 7.01 2.73 -5.62
C TYR A 237 5.75 3.12 -4.84
N THR A 238 5.84 4.11 -3.95
CA THR A 238 4.66 4.68 -3.28
C THR A 238 3.69 5.31 -4.28
N LEU A 239 4.21 6.09 -5.25
CA LEU A 239 3.38 6.66 -6.31
C LEU A 239 2.79 5.57 -7.21
N ARG A 240 3.56 4.55 -7.59
CA ARG A 240 3.06 3.41 -8.38
C ARG A 240 1.93 2.67 -7.65
N SER A 241 2.10 2.38 -6.37
CA SER A 241 1.08 1.72 -5.53
C SER A 241 -0.18 2.57 -5.39
N LEU A 242 -0.02 3.87 -5.17
CA LEU A 242 -1.15 4.79 -4.98
C LEU A 242 -1.97 5.00 -6.26
N THR A 243 -1.30 5.05 -7.42
CA THR A 243 -1.93 5.35 -8.71
C THR A 243 -2.22 4.12 -9.55
N LEU A 244 -1.63 2.96 -9.21
CA LEU A 244 -1.59 1.73 -10.02
C LEU A 244 -1.14 2.00 -11.47
N TYR A 245 -0.17 2.91 -11.62
CA TYR A 245 0.36 3.32 -12.91
C TYR A 245 1.89 3.37 -12.90
N ASP A 246 2.51 2.85 -13.95
CA ASP A 246 3.94 2.92 -14.20
C ASP A 246 4.26 4.16 -15.02
N PHE A 247 4.77 5.21 -14.36
CA PHE A 247 5.09 6.48 -15.02
C PHE A 247 6.33 6.42 -15.90
N GLU A 248 7.22 5.47 -15.65
CA GLU A 248 8.43 5.25 -16.43
C GLU A 248 8.08 4.64 -17.80
N HIS A 249 7.27 3.59 -17.80
CA HIS A 249 6.89 2.87 -19.00
C HIS A 249 5.57 3.35 -19.61
N GLY A 250 4.86 4.25 -18.93
CA GLY A 250 3.62 4.85 -19.42
C GLY A 250 2.44 3.87 -19.50
N ARG A 251 2.39 2.83 -18.65
CA ARG A 251 1.36 1.79 -18.68
C ARG A 251 0.69 1.58 -17.33
N PRO A 252 -0.59 1.16 -17.30
CA PRO A 252 -1.25 0.75 -16.07
C PRO A 252 -0.63 -0.52 -15.49
N LEU A 253 -0.75 -0.68 -14.15
CA LEU A 253 -0.31 -1.86 -13.41
C LEU A 253 -1.46 -2.84 -13.10
N THR A 254 -2.69 -2.46 -13.40
CA THR A 254 -3.85 -3.33 -13.23
C THR A 254 -3.88 -4.37 -14.35
N ALA A 255 -4.01 -5.64 -14.00
CA ALA A 255 -4.33 -6.68 -14.96
C ALA A 255 -5.78 -6.48 -15.43
N ASP A 256 -6.00 -6.66 -16.72
CA ASP A 256 -7.36 -6.77 -17.28
C ASP A 256 -7.85 -8.19 -17.02
N TYR A 257 -8.61 -8.34 -15.91
CA TYR A 257 -9.13 -9.65 -15.51
C TYR A 257 -10.22 -10.17 -16.48
N GLU A 258 -10.90 -9.30 -17.21
CA GLU A 258 -11.88 -9.71 -18.21
C GLU A 258 -11.17 -10.39 -19.39
N ALA A 259 -10.04 -9.85 -19.84
CA ALA A 259 -9.22 -10.48 -20.87
C ALA A 259 -8.60 -11.83 -20.45
N LEU A 260 -8.35 -12.04 -19.13
CA LEU A 260 -7.81 -13.30 -18.61
C LEU A 260 -8.87 -14.40 -18.44
N ILE A 261 -10.17 -14.06 -18.47
CA ILE A 261 -11.29 -15.02 -18.34
C ILE A 261 -11.72 -15.51 -19.73
N GLU A 262 -11.41 -14.77 -20.80
CA GLU A 262 -11.74 -15.12 -22.18
C GLU A 262 -10.69 -16.03 -22.88
N GLU A 263 -9.53 -16.31 -22.26
CA GLU A 263 -8.55 -17.34 -22.66
C GLU A 263 -8.82 -18.68 -21.93
#